data_7261256be0db1405d3a6057d8fcc8774
#
_entry.id   7261256be0db1405d3a6057d8fcc8774
#
_cell.length_a   1.000
_cell.length_b   1.000
_cell.length_c   1.000
_cell.angle_alpha   90.00
_cell.angle_beta   90.00
_cell.angle_gamma   90.00
#
_symmetry.space_group_name_H-M   'P 1'
#
loop_
_entity.id
_entity.type
_entity.pdbx_description
1 polymer ?
#
loop_
_entity_poly.entity_id
_entity_poly.type
_entity_poly.pdbx_seq_one_letter_code
_entity_poly.pdbx_strand_id
1 'polypeptide(L)'
;MKKTIHVDTARPYDVHIGAGLLDKLEELLPEKIRAVAGRGGKAVLLTDEHVDPLYGDRTAQNLSALGFQVLRTVVPAGETAKSGDCYLRQLSFMAEHHVSRQDVIFALGGGVVGDLSGFLAATYQRGIPFVQLPTTLLSAVDSSVGGKTAINLPEGKNLVGAFYQPAAVIMDTDTLDTLEPSVFADGCAEVIKYGMIWDAELYRRLAEKVLPACRSDKTLLAEIIAACVDIKRQVVVQDELDKGLRNLLNFGHTIGHSIEKNSGFEISHGSAVAMGMAMVTKAAEKDGTCEAGTADGLKRLLEAYGLPTEAPFTTEQLLAGMLSDKKIEGREINLILPRKIGDCFIRHMDVEQAQNLLAGGRA
;
A
#
# COMPACT_ATOMS: atom_id res chain seq x y z
N MET A 1 -18.07 -12.66 -6.92
CA MET A 1 -17.97 -13.24 -5.55
C MET A 1 -17.44 -12.15 -4.60
N LYS A 2 -18.03 -12.00 -3.40
CA LYS A 2 -17.53 -11.04 -2.37
C LYS A 2 -16.73 -11.81 -1.32
N LYS A 3 -15.58 -11.30 -0.94
CA LYS A 3 -14.76 -11.74 0.20
C LYS A 3 -14.85 -10.68 1.31
N THR A 4 -14.80 -11.11 2.56
CA THR A 4 -14.71 -10.19 3.71
C THR A 4 -13.65 -10.72 4.66
N ILE A 5 -12.72 -9.86 5.06
CA ILE A 5 -11.63 -10.17 5.99
C ILE A 5 -11.74 -9.22 7.17
N HIS A 6 -11.85 -9.78 8.37
CA HIS A 6 -11.87 -9.03 9.61
C HIS A 6 -10.45 -8.74 10.10
N VAL A 7 -10.14 -7.48 10.40
CA VAL A 7 -8.84 -7.03 10.93
C VAL A 7 -9.02 -6.64 12.40
N ASP A 8 -8.57 -7.51 13.29
CA ASP A 8 -8.72 -7.38 14.74
C ASP A 8 -7.54 -6.60 15.34
N THR A 9 -7.62 -5.29 15.25
CA THR A 9 -6.68 -4.32 15.82
C THR A 9 -7.33 -3.57 16.98
N ALA A 10 -6.64 -2.62 17.60
CA ALA A 10 -7.21 -1.75 18.64
C ALA A 10 -8.51 -1.03 18.21
N ARG A 11 -8.69 -0.84 16.90
CA ARG A 11 -9.94 -0.37 16.26
C ARG A 11 -10.27 -1.34 15.13
N PRO A 12 -11.03 -2.42 15.41
CA PRO A 12 -11.30 -3.45 14.43
C PRO A 12 -12.17 -2.95 13.28
N TYR A 13 -11.96 -3.52 12.10
CA TYR A 13 -12.70 -3.18 10.88
C TYR A 13 -12.73 -4.34 9.90
N ASP A 14 -13.63 -4.25 8.93
CA ASP A 14 -13.76 -5.21 7.86
C ASP A 14 -13.18 -4.68 6.55
N VAL A 15 -12.55 -5.57 5.79
CA VAL A 15 -12.08 -5.36 4.43
C VAL A 15 -12.97 -6.18 3.50
N HIS A 16 -13.72 -5.49 2.65
CA HIS A 16 -14.61 -6.10 1.65
C HIS A 16 -13.93 -6.05 0.28
N ILE A 17 -13.93 -7.17 -0.44
CA ILE A 17 -13.23 -7.33 -1.72
C ILE A 17 -14.18 -7.97 -2.73
N GLY A 18 -14.33 -7.39 -3.91
CA GLY A 18 -15.16 -7.97 -4.98
C GLY A 18 -15.51 -6.96 -6.06
N ALA A 19 -16.25 -7.38 -7.08
CA ALA A 19 -16.71 -6.55 -8.18
C ALA A 19 -18.03 -5.83 -7.84
N GLY A 20 -18.20 -4.58 -8.31
CA GLY A 20 -19.40 -3.77 -8.14
C GLY A 20 -19.68 -3.34 -6.70
N LEU A 21 -18.66 -3.23 -5.86
CA LEU A 21 -18.87 -2.92 -4.44
C LEU A 21 -19.12 -1.44 -4.19
N LEU A 22 -18.70 -0.54 -5.06
CA LEU A 22 -19.02 0.88 -4.94
C LEU A 22 -20.55 1.16 -5.04
N ASP A 23 -21.31 0.27 -5.68
CA ASP A 23 -22.79 0.37 -5.73
C ASP A 23 -23.48 -0.28 -4.53
N LYS A 24 -22.74 -0.91 -3.64
CA LYS A 24 -23.25 -1.66 -2.49
C LYS A 24 -22.79 -1.08 -1.14
N LEU A 25 -22.49 0.21 -1.11
CA LEU A 25 -21.98 0.87 0.10
C LEU A 25 -22.92 0.70 1.30
N GLU A 26 -24.26 0.71 1.06
CA GLU A 26 -25.25 0.51 2.13
C GLU A 26 -25.07 -0.80 2.88
N GLU A 27 -24.79 -1.88 2.14
CA GLU A 27 -24.62 -3.22 2.72
C GLU A 27 -23.27 -3.42 3.42
N LEU A 28 -22.25 -2.61 3.03
CA LEU A 28 -20.85 -2.81 3.41
C LEU A 28 -20.38 -1.86 4.50
N LEU A 29 -20.99 -0.69 4.60
CA LEU A 29 -20.62 0.28 5.62
C LEU A 29 -21.03 -0.20 7.03
N PRO A 30 -20.16 -0.05 8.05
CA PRO A 30 -20.50 -0.34 9.42
C PRO A 30 -21.71 0.47 9.90
N GLU A 31 -22.48 -0.09 10.83
CA GLU A 31 -23.68 0.54 11.38
C GLU A 31 -23.40 1.97 11.89
N LYS A 32 -22.27 2.17 12.58
CA LYS A 32 -21.84 3.49 13.06
C LYS A 32 -21.71 4.53 11.95
N ILE A 33 -21.28 4.11 10.75
CA ILE A 33 -21.14 4.98 9.57
C ILE A 33 -22.50 5.21 8.90
N ARG A 34 -23.33 4.17 8.77
CA ARG A 34 -24.72 4.32 8.27
C ARG A 34 -25.56 5.22 9.16
N ALA A 35 -25.36 5.18 10.48
CA ALA A 35 -26.02 6.08 11.41
C ALA A 35 -25.65 7.57 11.19
N VAL A 36 -24.47 7.87 10.66
CA VAL A 36 -24.11 9.24 10.22
C VAL A 36 -25.01 9.68 9.06
N ALA A 37 -25.16 8.83 8.05
CA ALA A 37 -26.06 9.09 6.91
C ALA A 37 -27.53 9.28 7.37
N GLY A 38 -28.04 8.38 8.23
CA GLY A 38 -29.43 8.40 8.71
C GLY A 38 -29.82 9.69 9.45
N ARG A 39 -28.86 10.49 9.96
CA ARG A 39 -29.12 11.82 10.56
C ARG A 39 -28.74 12.97 9.63
N GLY A 40 -28.48 12.72 8.33
CA GLY A 40 -28.06 13.74 7.38
C GLY A 40 -26.65 14.29 7.64
N GLY A 41 -25.76 13.50 8.21
CA GLY A 41 -24.37 13.88 8.45
C GLY A 41 -23.55 14.03 7.15
N LYS A 42 -22.38 14.64 7.26
CA LYS A 42 -21.53 14.93 6.11
C LYS A 42 -20.58 13.79 5.78
N ALA A 43 -20.44 13.53 4.47
CA ALA A 43 -19.40 12.67 3.91
C ALA A 43 -18.42 13.55 3.13
N VAL A 44 -17.19 13.66 3.61
CA VAL A 44 -16.12 14.29 2.84
C VAL A 44 -15.56 13.25 1.87
N LEU A 45 -15.91 13.35 0.60
CA LEU A 45 -15.37 12.50 -0.47
C LEU A 45 -14.10 13.13 -0.99
N LEU A 46 -12.95 12.63 -0.54
CA LEU A 46 -11.64 13.04 -1.01
C LEU A 46 -11.13 12.09 -2.09
N THR A 47 -10.78 12.64 -3.24
CA THR A 47 -10.29 11.91 -4.41
C THR A 47 -9.20 12.73 -5.12
N ASP A 48 -8.59 12.17 -6.16
CA ASP A 48 -7.60 12.87 -6.99
C ASP A 48 -8.09 13.13 -8.42
N GLU A 49 -7.36 13.96 -9.15
CA GLU A 49 -7.69 14.41 -10.51
C GLU A 49 -7.83 13.28 -11.54
N HIS A 50 -7.19 12.11 -11.31
CA HIS A 50 -7.30 10.96 -12.20
C HIS A 50 -8.53 10.09 -11.86
N VAL A 51 -8.83 9.92 -10.58
CA VAL A 51 -9.89 9.03 -10.10
C VAL A 51 -11.26 9.71 -10.14
N ASP A 52 -11.28 11.02 -9.91
CA ASP A 52 -12.49 11.81 -9.84
C ASP A 52 -13.38 11.72 -11.10
N PRO A 53 -12.86 11.90 -12.33
CA PRO A 53 -13.66 11.76 -13.55
C PRO A 53 -14.21 10.34 -13.79
N LEU A 54 -13.57 9.33 -13.20
CA LEU A 54 -13.93 7.92 -13.40
C LEU A 54 -15.02 7.45 -12.42
N TYR A 55 -14.88 7.83 -11.15
CA TYR A 55 -15.67 7.25 -10.06
C TYR A 55 -16.28 8.27 -9.10
N GLY A 56 -15.86 9.54 -9.16
CA GLY A 56 -16.29 10.60 -8.23
C GLY A 56 -17.80 10.81 -8.23
N ASP A 57 -18.42 11.01 -9.41
CA ASP A 57 -19.87 11.25 -9.54
C ASP A 57 -20.69 10.05 -9.06
N ARG A 58 -20.33 8.84 -9.48
CA ARG A 58 -20.99 7.60 -9.06
C ARG A 58 -20.94 7.41 -7.56
N THR A 59 -19.75 7.59 -6.96
CA THR A 59 -19.57 7.44 -5.51
C THR A 59 -20.34 8.51 -4.74
N ALA A 60 -20.30 9.77 -5.19
CA ALA A 60 -21.04 10.86 -4.56
C ALA A 60 -22.56 10.62 -4.60
N GLN A 61 -23.10 10.15 -5.74
CA GLN A 61 -24.51 9.80 -5.87
C GLN A 61 -24.91 8.66 -4.93
N ASN A 62 -24.10 7.60 -4.84
CA ASN A 62 -24.34 6.47 -3.94
C ASN A 62 -24.33 6.91 -2.47
N LEU A 63 -23.38 7.75 -2.06
CA LEU A 63 -23.35 8.30 -0.71
C LEU A 63 -24.54 9.23 -0.43
N SER A 64 -24.94 10.06 -1.39
CA SER A 64 -26.13 10.93 -1.26
C SER A 64 -27.42 10.11 -1.13
N ALA A 65 -27.55 9.01 -1.88
CA ALA A 65 -28.72 8.10 -1.80
C ALA A 65 -28.83 7.45 -0.41
N LEU A 66 -27.71 7.27 0.31
CA LEU A 66 -27.69 6.79 1.68
C LEU A 66 -28.12 7.86 2.72
N GLY A 67 -28.24 9.12 2.31
CA GLY A 67 -28.63 10.23 3.18
C GLY A 67 -27.48 11.13 3.62
N PHE A 68 -26.25 10.94 3.12
CA PHE A 68 -25.15 11.85 3.41
C PHE A 68 -25.28 13.20 2.69
N GLN A 69 -24.86 14.27 3.36
CA GLN A 69 -24.51 15.52 2.70
C GLN A 69 -23.07 15.38 2.17
N VAL A 70 -22.91 15.14 0.87
CA VAL A 70 -21.60 14.89 0.27
C VAL A 70 -20.86 16.19 0.01
N LEU A 71 -19.66 16.30 0.56
CA LEU A 71 -18.68 17.36 0.32
C LEU A 71 -17.52 16.76 -0.46
N ARG A 72 -17.51 16.98 -1.78
CA ARG A 72 -16.48 16.45 -2.67
C ARG A 72 -15.30 17.42 -2.76
N THR A 73 -14.09 16.88 -2.62
CA THR A 73 -12.83 17.62 -2.78
C THR A 73 -11.83 16.81 -3.58
N VAL A 74 -11.14 17.46 -4.51
CA VAL A 74 -10.21 16.83 -5.44
C VAL A 74 -8.81 17.38 -5.17
N VAL A 75 -7.83 16.48 -5.00
CA VAL A 75 -6.43 16.85 -4.83
C VAL A 75 -5.64 16.53 -6.10
N PRO A 76 -4.46 17.14 -6.31
CA PRO A 76 -3.58 16.77 -7.41
C PRO A 76 -3.28 15.26 -7.42
N ALA A 77 -3.15 14.68 -8.60
CA ALA A 77 -2.75 13.29 -8.71
C ALA A 77 -1.27 13.09 -8.36
N GLY A 78 -0.95 11.94 -7.79
CA GLY A 78 0.42 11.54 -7.47
C GLY A 78 0.94 12.07 -6.14
N GLU A 79 2.22 11.79 -5.87
CA GLU A 79 2.87 11.96 -4.56
C GLU A 79 2.91 13.41 -4.06
N THR A 80 2.79 14.39 -4.96
CA THR A 80 2.75 15.83 -4.63
C THR A 80 1.54 16.22 -3.76
N ALA A 81 0.46 15.43 -3.82
CA ALA A 81 -0.71 15.63 -2.95
C ALA A 81 -0.42 15.35 -1.47
N LYS A 82 0.59 14.51 -1.18
CA LYS A 82 1.01 14.21 0.21
C LYS A 82 1.90 15.29 0.81
N SER A 83 1.61 16.56 0.55
CA SER A 83 2.37 17.71 1.07
C SER A 83 1.66 18.40 2.23
N GLY A 84 2.43 19.12 3.06
CA GLY A 84 1.90 19.94 4.14
C GLY A 84 0.89 20.98 3.64
N ASP A 85 1.16 21.62 2.49
CA ASP A 85 0.26 22.61 1.90
C ASP A 85 -1.09 22.00 1.47
N CYS A 86 -1.06 20.83 0.82
CA CYS A 86 -2.28 20.13 0.44
C CYS A 86 -3.07 19.71 1.68
N TYR A 87 -2.39 19.13 2.67
CA TYR A 87 -2.98 18.74 3.94
C TYR A 87 -3.67 19.90 4.66
N LEU A 88 -3.01 21.07 4.79
CA LEU A 88 -3.59 22.25 5.43
C LEU A 88 -4.79 22.79 4.65
N ARG A 89 -4.74 22.79 3.32
CA ARG A 89 -5.90 23.17 2.48
C ARG A 89 -7.09 22.27 2.73
N GLN A 90 -6.90 20.96 2.87
CA GLN A 90 -7.99 20.04 3.14
C GLN A 90 -8.58 20.23 4.55
N LEU A 91 -7.74 20.53 5.55
CA LEU A 91 -8.23 20.89 6.90
C LEU A 91 -9.07 22.16 6.87
N SER A 92 -8.64 23.20 6.14
CA SER A 92 -9.40 24.45 5.97
C SER A 92 -10.74 24.19 5.26
N PHE A 93 -10.73 23.43 4.17
CA PHE A 93 -11.95 23.01 3.46
C PHE A 93 -12.95 22.34 4.41
N MET A 94 -12.49 21.39 5.23
CA MET A 94 -13.37 20.72 6.20
C MET A 94 -13.93 21.67 7.25
N ALA A 95 -13.12 22.61 7.74
CA ALA A 95 -13.53 23.61 8.72
C ALA A 95 -14.55 24.63 8.14
N GLU A 96 -14.30 25.14 6.95
CA GLU A 96 -15.20 26.06 6.21
C GLU A 96 -16.58 25.46 5.94
N HIS A 97 -16.61 24.15 5.69
CA HIS A 97 -17.86 23.42 5.49
C HIS A 97 -18.44 22.86 6.79
N HIS A 98 -17.96 23.31 7.95
CA HIS A 98 -18.45 22.91 9.25
C HIS A 98 -18.51 21.38 9.44
N VAL A 99 -17.50 20.66 8.94
CA VAL A 99 -17.35 19.23 9.22
C VAL A 99 -17.11 19.03 10.71
N SER A 100 -17.84 18.12 11.31
CA SER A 100 -17.81 17.85 12.74
C SER A 100 -17.16 16.50 13.06
N ARG A 101 -16.96 16.24 14.35
CA ARG A 101 -16.45 14.96 14.84
C ARG A 101 -17.39 13.76 14.54
N GLN A 102 -18.63 14.05 14.21
CA GLN A 102 -19.65 13.04 13.89
C GLN A 102 -19.77 12.73 12.41
N ASP A 103 -19.01 13.42 11.55
CA ASP A 103 -18.99 13.22 10.11
C ASP A 103 -17.91 12.19 9.71
N VAL A 104 -17.78 11.88 8.43
CA VAL A 104 -16.89 10.81 7.94
C VAL A 104 -16.13 11.25 6.68
N ILE A 105 -14.87 10.81 6.55
CA ILE A 105 -14.09 10.94 5.31
C ILE A 105 -14.20 9.64 4.51
N PHE A 106 -14.45 9.74 3.21
CA PHE A 106 -14.33 8.65 2.24
C PHE A 106 -13.12 8.94 1.35
N ALA A 107 -12.13 8.06 1.40
CA ALA A 107 -10.90 8.15 0.63
C ALA A 107 -11.03 7.33 -0.65
N LEU A 108 -11.40 7.97 -1.77
CA LEU A 108 -11.58 7.31 -3.07
C LEU A 108 -10.33 7.51 -3.92
N GLY A 109 -9.42 6.53 -3.99
CA GLY A 109 -8.19 6.68 -4.74
C GLY A 109 -7.12 5.63 -4.45
N GLY A 110 -5.91 5.89 -4.92
CA GLY A 110 -4.73 5.11 -4.63
C GLY A 110 -4.18 5.33 -3.21
N GLY A 111 -2.98 4.81 -2.94
CA GLY A 111 -2.31 4.92 -1.64
C GLY A 111 -2.10 6.36 -1.17
N VAL A 112 -1.80 7.28 -2.09
CA VAL A 112 -1.63 8.72 -1.80
C VAL A 112 -2.90 9.31 -1.17
N VAL A 113 -4.05 9.08 -1.80
CA VAL A 113 -5.35 9.54 -1.30
C VAL A 113 -5.69 8.89 0.03
N GLY A 114 -5.43 7.58 0.16
CA GLY A 114 -5.65 6.83 1.39
C GLY A 114 -4.84 7.36 2.56
N ASP A 115 -3.54 7.58 2.37
CA ASP A 115 -2.62 8.09 3.39
C ASP A 115 -2.97 9.52 3.83
N LEU A 116 -3.21 10.42 2.86
CA LEU A 116 -3.61 11.80 3.14
C LEU A 116 -4.94 11.84 3.90
N SER A 117 -5.95 11.11 3.43
CA SER A 117 -7.27 11.06 4.05
C SER A 117 -7.24 10.49 5.47
N GLY A 118 -6.46 9.42 5.66
CA GLY A 118 -6.31 8.81 6.97
C GLY A 118 -5.59 9.72 7.97
N PHE A 119 -4.58 10.49 7.52
CA PHE A 119 -3.91 11.46 8.38
C PHE A 119 -4.80 12.67 8.68
N LEU A 120 -5.58 13.16 7.71
CA LEU A 120 -6.63 14.16 7.94
C LEU A 120 -7.63 13.65 8.99
N ALA A 121 -8.11 12.41 8.83
CA ALA A 121 -9.04 11.79 9.76
C ALA A 121 -8.47 11.65 11.17
N ALA A 122 -7.19 11.30 11.30
CA ALA A 122 -6.52 11.14 12.58
C ALA A 122 -6.38 12.46 13.36
N THR A 123 -6.22 13.57 12.67
CA THR A 123 -5.85 14.85 13.26
C THR A 123 -7.01 15.84 13.35
N TYR A 124 -7.92 15.85 12.36
CA TYR A 124 -9.06 16.75 12.37
C TYR A 124 -9.96 16.45 13.56
N GLN A 125 -10.29 17.49 14.33
CA GLN A 125 -11.09 17.38 15.56
C GLN A 125 -10.57 16.33 16.57
N ARG A 126 -9.28 15.96 16.53
CA ARG A 126 -8.62 14.88 17.31
C ARG A 126 -9.11 13.48 16.96
N GLY A 127 -9.61 13.30 15.77
CA GLY A 127 -10.02 12.01 15.21
C GLY A 127 -11.47 11.98 14.78
N ILE A 128 -11.69 11.72 13.49
CA ILE A 128 -13.01 11.43 12.89
C ILE A 128 -12.93 10.11 12.13
N PRO A 129 -14.04 9.39 11.93
CA PRO A 129 -13.99 8.15 11.16
C PRO A 129 -13.64 8.38 9.71
N PHE A 130 -12.97 7.40 9.08
CA PHE A 130 -12.78 7.38 7.64
C PHE A 130 -12.99 5.98 7.07
N VAL A 131 -13.33 5.92 5.78
CA VAL A 131 -13.53 4.69 5.00
C VAL A 131 -12.60 4.76 3.80
N GLN A 132 -11.88 3.67 3.53
CA GLN A 132 -11.02 3.55 2.36
C GLN A 132 -11.78 2.91 1.19
N LEU A 133 -11.71 3.54 0.02
CA LEU A 133 -12.22 3.05 -1.26
C LEU A 133 -11.04 2.96 -2.25
N PRO A 134 -10.14 1.97 -2.09
CA PRO A 134 -8.92 1.88 -2.88
C PRO A 134 -9.22 1.58 -4.35
N THR A 135 -8.54 2.30 -5.26
CA THR A 135 -8.73 2.19 -6.72
C THR A 135 -7.50 1.68 -7.46
N THR A 136 -6.37 1.47 -6.78
CA THR A 136 -5.16 0.86 -7.37
C THR A 136 -4.90 -0.50 -6.76
N LEU A 137 -4.21 -1.40 -7.48
CA LEU A 137 -3.86 -2.72 -6.95
C LEU A 137 -2.95 -2.60 -5.72
N LEU A 138 -1.97 -1.69 -5.76
CA LEU A 138 -1.09 -1.42 -4.61
C LEU A 138 -1.88 -1.03 -3.37
N SER A 139 -2.84 -0.11 -3.49
CA SER A 139 -3.68 0.27 -2.35
C SER A 139 -4.60 -0.85 -1.90
N ALA A 140 -5.10 -1.66 -2.83
CA ALA A 140 -5.97 -2.80 -2.53
C ALA A 140 -5.25 -3.89 -1.72
N VAL A 141 -3.99 -4.20 -2.05
CA VAL A 141 -3.25 -5.30 -1.40
C VAL A 141 -2.38 -4.84 -0.23
N ASP A 142 -2.05 -3.54 -0.15
CA ASP A 142 -1.09 -3.06 0.83
C ASP A 142 -1.57 -1.80 1.57
N SER A 143 -1.46 -0.59 1.01
CA SER A 143 -1.51 0.66 1.79
C SER A 143 -2.82 0.89 2.55
N SER A 144 -3.98 0.38 2.10
CA SER A 144 -5.27 0.55 2.78
C SER A 144 -5.43 -0.27 4.07
N VAL A 145 -4.52 -1.20 4.37
CA VAL A 145 -4.60 -2.09 5.53
C VAL A 145 -3.48 -1.79 6.53
N GLY A 146 -3.82 -1.72 7.82
CA GLY A 146 -2.85 -1.58 8.91
C GLY A 146 -2.59 -0.15 9.38
N GLY A 147 -3.39 0.82 8.94
CA GLY A 147 -3.54 2.14 9.55
C GLY A 147 -2.35 3.08 9.47
N LYS A 148 -1.30 2.78 8.69
CA LYS A 148 -0.23 3.75 8.42
C LYS A 148 -0.79 4.86 7.54
N THR A 149 -0.78 6.09 8.05
CA THR A 149 -1.25 7.29 7.34
C THR A 149 -0.24 8.39 7.51
N ALA A 150 0.08 9.14 6.44
CA ALA A 150 1.14 10.11 6.50
C ALA A 150 1.10 11.12 5.35
N ILE A 151 1.87 12.21 5.55
CA ILE A 151 2.28 13.16 4.53
C ILE A 151 3.82 13.21 4.45
N ASN A 152 4.31 13.78 3.38
CA ASN A 152 5.74 13.98 3.13
C ASN A 152 6.22 15.34 3.64
N LEU A 153 7.51 15.40 3.93
CA LEU A 153 8.26 16.64 4.11
C LEU A 153 9.33 16.75 3.02
N PRO A 154 9.93 17.94 2.83
CA PRO A 154 11.08 18.08 1.93
C PRO A 154 12.23 17.10 2.26
N GLU A 155 12.38 16.75 3.52
CA GLU A 155 13.43 15.86 4.03
C GLU A 155 13.16 14.38 3.73
N GLY A 156 11.90 13.99 3.42
CA GLY A 156 11.59 12.61 3.08
C GLY A 156 10.11 12.24 3.10
N LYS A 157 9.83 11.06 2.52
CA LYS A 157 8.47 10.50 2.46
C LYS A 157 7.98 10.01 3.83
N ASN A 158 6.67 10.15 4.08
CA ASN A 158 5.95 9.58 5.21
C ASN A 158 6.52 9.95 6.60
N LEU A 159 7.11 11.16 6.71
CA LEU A 159 7.78 11.59 7.95
C LEU A 159 6.80 12.08 9.02
N VAL A 160 5.64 12.56 8.61
CA VAL A 160 4.60 13.07 9.50
C VAL A 160 3.34 12.25 9.30
N GLY A 161 2.91 11.54 10.34
CA GLY A 161 1.77 10.64 10.21
C GLY A 161 1.26 10.10 11.53
N ALA A 162 0.32 9.19 11.43
CA ALA A 162 -0.29 8.50 12.55
C ALA A 162 -0.64 7.05 12.20
N PHE A 163 -0.67 6.18 13.20
CA PHE A 163 -1.35 4.90 13.10
C PHE A 163 -2.85 5.14 13.35
N TYR A 164 -3.66 5.12 12.29
CA TYR A 164 -5.08 5.38 12.37
C TYR A 164 -5.87 4.40 11.50
N GLN A 165 -6.58 3.48 12.15
CA GLN A 165 -7.31 2.42 11.44
C GLN A 165 -8.58 2.98 10.80
N PRO A 166 -8.92 2.55 9.56
CA PRO A 166 -10.17 2.91 8.91
C PRO A 166 -11.37 2.27 9.60
N ALA A 167 -12.55 2.83 9.39
CA ALA A 167 -13.79 2.22 9.83
C ALA A 167 -14.21 1.02 8.98
N ALA A 168 -13.83 1.03 7.71
CA ALA A 168 -13.97 -0.07 6.74
C ALA A 168 -13.04 0.18 5.56
N VAL A 169 -12.72 -0.89 4.83
CA VAL A 169 -12.07 -0.82 3.51
C VAL A 169 -12.95 -1.55 2.50
N ILE A 170 -13.29 -0.90 1.39
CA ILE A 170 -14.17 -1.46 0.37
C ILE A 170 -13.43 -1.43 -0.96
N MET A 171 -12.94 -2.59 -1.40
CA MET A 171 -12.13 -2.78 -2.59
C MET A 171 -13.00 -3.29 -3.73
N ASP A 172 -13.38 -2.39 -4.63
CA ASP A 172 -14.10 -2.75 -5.85
C ASP A 172 -13.10 -3.14 -6.93
N THR A 173 -13.06 -4.43 -7.31
CA THR A 173 -12.13 -4.91 -8.34
C THR A 173 -12.42 -4.33 -9.73
N ASP A 174 -13.61 -3.73 -9.96
CA ASP A 174 -13.91 -3.08 -11.23
C ASP A 174 -13.13 -1.79 -11.43
N THR A 175 -12.70 -1.13 -10.32
CA THR A 175 -11.84 0.06 -10.41
C THR A 175 -10.47 -0.24 -10.99
N LEU A 176 -10.02 -1.49 -10.92
CA LEU A 176 -8.74 -1.91 -11.49
C LEU A 176 -8.75 -1.93 -13.03
N ASP A 177 -9.92 -1.96 -13.69
CA ASP A 177 -10.03 -2.03 -15.16
C ASP A 177 -9.52 -0.75 -15.84
N THR A 178 -9.63 0.38 -15.18
CA THR A 178 -9.23 1.68 -15.73
C THR A 178 -7.77 2.04 -15.43
N LEU A 179 -7.05 1.20 -14.67
CA LEU A 179 -5.63 1.46 -14.42
C LEU A 179 -4.80 1.32 -15.70
N GLU A 180 -3.84 2.20 -15.87
CA GLU A 180 -2.80 2.00 -16.87
C GLU A 180 -2.05 0.69 -16.60
N PRO A 181 -1.65 -0.05 -17.65
CA PRO A 181 -0.96 -1.33 -17.48
C PRO A 181 0.29 -1.26 -16.57
N SER A 182 1.05 -0.17 -16.66
CA SER A 182 2.22 0.08 -15.82
C SER A 182 1.88 0.23 -14.35
N VAL A 183 0.80 0.96 -14.02
CA VAL A 183 0.32 1.15 -12.63
C VAL A 183 -0.21 -0.17 -12.05
N PHE A 184 -0.86 -0.99 -12.87
CA PHE A 184 -1.29 -2.32 -12.44
C PHE A 184 -0.09 -3.24 -12.17
N ALA A 185 0.90 -3.27 -13.09
CA ALA A 185 2.13 -4.05 -12.93
C ALA A 185 2.91 -3.61 -11.68
N ASP A 186 2.97 -2.30 -11.43
CA ASP A 186 3.60 -1.73 -10.23
C ASP A 186 2.99 -2.29 -8.94
N GLY A 187 1.65 -2.36 -8.86
CA GLY A 187 0.96 -3.02 -7.75
C GLY A 187 1.24 -4.52 -7.63
N CYS A 188 1.53 -5.20 -8.74
CA CYS A 188 1.87 -6.63 -8.72
C CYS A 188 3.21 -6.92 -8.01
N ALA A 189 4.13 -5.96 -7.90
CA ALA A 189 5.35 -6.13 -7.12
C ALA A 189 5.05 -6.46 -5.66
N GLU A 190 4.07 -5.78 -5.06
CA GLU A 190 3.62 -6.05 -3.70
C GLU A 190 2.92 -7.42 -3.56
N VAL A 191 2.15 -7.81 -4.58
CA VAL A 191 1.54 -9.16 -4.61
C VAL A 191 2.61 -10.25 -4.61
N ILE A 192 3.65 -10.10 -5.45
CA ILE A 192 4.80 -11.02 -5.52
C ILE A 192 5.57 -11.01 -4.19
N LYS A 193 5.74 -9.85 -3.58
CA LYS A 193 6.36 -9.73 -2.25
C LYS A 193 5.68 -10.63 -1.23
N TYR A 194 4.34 -10.62 -1.15
CA TYR A 194 3.62 -11.48 -0.22
C TYR A 194 3.86 -12.98 -0.47
N GLY A 195 3.93 -13.39 -1.73
CA GLY A 195 4.31 -14.74 -2.10
C GLY A 195 5.71 -15.12 -1.64
N MET A 196 6.66 -14.19 -1.77
CA MET A 196 8.05 -14.41 -1.35
C MET A 196 8.21 -14.46 0.18
N ILE A 197 7.54 -13.58 0.92
CA ILE A 197 7.78 -13.47 2.36
C ILE A 197 7.00 -14.45 3.20
N TRP A 198 5.86 -14.98 2.71
CA TRP A 198 4.89 -15.65 3.57
C TRP A 198 4.18 -16.85 2.96
N ASP A 199 3.87 -16.84 1.65
CA ASP A 199 2.98 -17.82 1.04
C ASP A 199 3.51 -18.35 -0.30
N ALA A 200 4.19 -19.49 -0.24
CA ALA A 200 4.73 -20.17 -1.42
C ALA A 200 3.62 -20.62 -2.40
N GLU A 201 2.41 -20.92 -1.93
CA GLU A 201 1.29 -21.29 -2.80
C GLU A 201 0.78 -20.07 -3.58
N LEU A 202 0.69 -18.89 -2.94
CA LEU A 202 0.42 -17.63 -3.64
C LEU A 202 1.48 -17.41 -4.74
N TYR A 203 2.77 -17.55 -4.41
CA TYR A 203 3.85 -17.41 -5.39
C TYR A 203 3.68 -18.39 -6.57
N ARG A 204 3.37 -19.65 -6.31
CA ARG A 204 3.14 -20.67 -7.36
C ARG A 204 1.96 -20.27 -8.26
N ARG A 205 0.85 -19.82 -7.69
CA ARG A 205 -0.32 -19.34 -8.44
C ARG A 205 0.02 -18.14 -9.34
N LEU A 206 0.86 -17.24 -8.86
CA LEU A 206 1.32 -16.07 -9.63
C LEU A 206 2.23 -16.49 -10.81
N ALA A 207 3.03 -17.53 -10.63
CA ALA A 207 3.87 -18.08 -11.71
C ALA A 207 3.05 -18.83 -12.77
N GLU A 208 1.93 -19.47 -12.37
CA GLU A 208 1.04 -20.17 -13.30
C GLU A 208 0.08 -19.23 -14.04
N LYS A 209 -0.35 -18.14 -13.38
CA LYS A 209 -1.32 -17.16 -13.91
C LYS A 209 -0.78 -15.75 -13.73
N VAL A 210 -0.16 -15.22 -14.78
CA VAL A 210 0.37 -13.85 -14.79
C VAL A 210 -0.80 -12.86 -14.74
N LEU A 211 -0.97 -12.15 -13.62
CA LEU A 211 -2.13 -11.28 -13.37
C LEU A 211 -2.38 -10.22 -14.44
N PRO A 212 -1.35 -9.51 -14.98
CA PRO A 212 -1.58 -8.58 -16.09
C PRO A 212 -2.34 -9.16 -17.27
N ALA A 213 -2.09 -10.44 -17.61
CA ALA A 213 -2.80 -11.16 -18.66
C ALA A 213 -4.19 -11.67 -18.24
N CYS A 214 -4.46 -11.79 -16.94
CA CYS A 214 -5.71 -12.28 -16.35
C CYS A 214 -6.54 -11.17 -15.68
N ARG A 215 -6.28 -9.91 -15.97
CA ARG A 215 -6.88 -8.74 -15.29
C ARG A 215 -8.41 -8.68 -15.36
N SER A 216 -9.01 -9.27 -16.39
CA SER A 216 -10.47 -9.38 -16.54
C SER A 216 -11.11 -10.46 -15.67
N ASP A 217 -10.33 -11.41 -15.11
CA ASP A 217 -10.83 -12.43 -14.19
C ASP A 217 -11.04 -11.85 -12.79
N LYS A 218 -12.21 -11.26 -12.55
CA LYS A 218 -12.55 -10.63 -11.27
C LYS A 218 -12.56 -11.61 -10.08
N THR A 219 -12.82 -12.87 -10.34
CA THR A 219 -12.78 -13.92 -9.29
C THR A 219 -11.34 -14.17 -8.87
N LEU A 220 -10.44 -14.37 -9.83
CA LEU A 220 -9.00 -14.54 -9.57
C LEU A 220 -8.43 -13.31 -8.85
N LEU A 221 -8.74 -12.09 -9.32
CA LEU A 221 -8.28 -10.86 -8.67
C LEU A 221 -8.75 -10.77 -7.22
N ALA A 222 -10.04 -11.01 -6.97
CA ALA A 222 -10.57 -10.95 -5.61
C ALA A 222 -9.93 -12.02 -4.69
N GLU A 223 -9.60 -13.20 -5.22
CA GLU A 223 -8.91 -14.24 -4.46
C GLU A 223 -7.46 -13.86 -4.13
N ILE A 224 -6.71 -13.32 -5.10
CA ILE A 224 -5.32 -12.91 -4.90
C ILE A 224 -5.24 -11.71 -3.94
N ILE A 225 -6.09 -10.70 -4.13
CA ILE A 225 -6.18 -9.55 -3.20
C ILE A 225 -6.51 -10.04 -1.79
N ALA A 226 -7.49 -10.95 -1.65
CA ALA A 226 -7.85 -11.50 -0.35
C ALA A 226 -6.69 -12.25 0.32
N ALA A 227 -5.91 -13.02 -0.43
CA ALA A 227 -4.72 -13.70 0.09
C ALA A 227 -3.68 -12.68 0.61
N CYS A 228 -3.38 -11.63 -0.17
CA CYS A 228 -2.46 -10.57 0.25
C CYS A 228 -2.95 -9.83 1.50
N VAL A 229 -4.23 -9.45 1.53
CA VAL A 229 -4.85 -8.77 2.68
C VAL A 229 -4.83 -9.66 3.92
N ASP A 230 -5.08 -10.97 3.79
CA ASP A 230 -5.04 -11.88 4.93
C ASP A 230 -3.62 -12.04 5.48
N ILE A 231 -2.60 -12.15 4.63
CA ILE A 231 -1.20 -12.16 5.05
C ILE A 231 -0.87 -10.86 5.81
N LYS A 232 -1.23 -9.71 5.24
CA LYS A 232 -1.00 -8.42 5.89
C LYS A 232 -1.73 -8.31 7.23
N ARG A 233 -3.00 -8.75 7.28
CA ARG A 233 -3.79 -8.82 8.52
C ARG A 233 -3.07 -9.63 9.60
N GLN A 234 -2.56 -10.83 9.25
CA GLN A 234 -1.84 -11.67 10.21
C GLN A 234 -0.62 -10.95 10.81
N VAL A 235 0.11 -10.22 10.00
CA VAL A 235 1.28 -9.44 10.44
C VAL A 235 0.85 -8.22 11.28
N VAL A 236 -0.15 -7.46 10.82
CA VAL A 236 -0.63 -6.23 11.49
C VAL A 236 -1.26 -6.53 12.85
N VAL A 237 -2.03 -7.61 12.98
CA VAL A 237 -2.66 -7.99 14.26
C VAL A 237 -1.61 -8.35 15.30
N GLN A 238 -0.47 -8.92 14.90
CA GLN A 238 0.62 -9.25 15.80
C GLN A 238 1.54 -8.05 16.11
N ASP A 239 1.61 -7.08 15.21
CA ASP A 239 2.50 -5.91 15.34
C ASP A 239 1.86 -4.67 14.69
N GLU A 240 0.83 -4.12 15.35
CA GLU A 240 0.07 -2.98 14.84
C GLU A 240 0.94 -1.72 14.67
N LEU A 241 1.91 -1.51 15.58
CA LEU A 241 2.73 -0.31 15.64
C LEU A 241 4.10 -0.43 14.96
N ASP A 242 4.33 -1.50 14.17
CA ASP A 242 5.55 -1.71 13.38
C ASP A 242 6.85 -1.71 14.21
N LYS A 243 6.85 -2.48 15.28
CA LYS A 243 8.00 -2.57 16.21
C LYS A 243 8.86 -3.84 16.03
N GLY A 244 8.45 -4.77 15.18
CA GLY A 244 9.13 -6.05 15.02
C GLY A 244 8.72 -6.82 13.78
N LEU A 245 7.75 -7.74 13.90
CA LEU A 245 7.34 -8.67 12.83
C LEU A 245 6.93 -7.93 11.54
N ARG A 246 6.29 -6.77 11.66
CA ARG A 246 5.81 -6.00 10.51
C ARG A 246 6.95 -5.52 9.60
N ASN A 247 8.19 -5.49 10.09
CA ASN A 247 9.36 -5.24 9.25
C ASN A 247 9.53 -6.25 8.10
N LEU A 248 8.98 -7.48 8.19
CA LEU A 248 9.00 -8.45 7.09
C LEU A 248 8.36 -7.88 5.81
N LEU A 249 7.36 -7.00 5.94
CA LEU A 249 6.71 -6.34 4.81
C LEU A 249 7.66 -5.40 4.04
N ASN A 250 8.84 -5.09 4.58
CA ASN A 250 9.87 -4.28 3.93
C ASN A 250 10.85 -5.11 3.06
N PHE A 251 10.55 -6.36 2.72
CA PHE A 251 11.35 -7.14 1.79
C PHE A 251 11.50 -6.38 0.45
N GLY A 252 12.73 -6.17 0.01
CA GLY A 252 13.06 -5.34 -1.16
C GLY A 252 13.03 -3.82 -0.93
N HIS A 253 12.34 -3.33 0.10
CA HIS A 253 12.10 -1.89 0.30
C HIS A 253 13.33 -1.10 0.70
N THR A 254 14.26 -1.67 1.45
CA THR A 254 15.49 -0.96 1.87
C THR A 254 16.28 -0.47 0.66
N ILE A 255 16.42 -1.31 -0.36
CA ILE A 255 17.05 -0.95 -1.64
C ILE A 255 16.07 -0.16 -2.50
N GLY A 256 14.79 -0.56 -2.54
CA GLY A 256 13.74 0.11 -3.30
C GLY A 256 13.63 1.60 -2.97
N HIS A 257 13.58 1.98 -1.71
CA HIS A 257 13.56 3.40 -1.29
C HIS A 257 14.82 4.17 -1.73
N SER A 258 15.98 3.50 -1.71
CA SER A 258 17.20 4.10 -2.24
C SER A 258 17.11 4.32 -3.75
N ILE A 259 16.51 3.39 -4.50
CA ILE A 259 16.28 3.52 -5.95
C ILE A 259 15.31 4.68 -6.23
N GLU A 260 14.17 4.75 -5.52
CA GLU A 260 13.21 5.86 -5.66
C GLU A 260 13.91 7.21 -5.43
N LYS A 261 14.68 7.32 -4.35
CA LYS A 261 15.39 8.56 -4.02
C LYS A 261 16.43 8.95 -5.06
N ASN A 262 17.27 8.01 -5.50
CA ASN A 262 18.32 8.26 -6.48
C ASN A 262 17.75 8.61 -7.86
N SER A 263 16.54 8.12 -8.21
CA SER A 263 15.83 8.48 -9.44
C SER A 263 15.10 9.81 -9.36
N GLY A 264 15.12 10.51 -8.22
CA GLY A 264 14.27 11.69 -8.01
C GLY A 264 12.78 11.34 -8.04
N PHE A 265 12.42 10.08 -7.67
CA PHE A 265 11.07 9.51 -7.71
C PHE A 265 10.48 9.34 -9.12
N GLU A 266 11.31 9.29 -10.16
CA GLU A 266 10.89 8.95 -11.52
C GLU A 266 10.63 7.45 -11.69
N ILE A 267 11.35 6.60 -10.94
CA ILE A 267 11.09 5.16 -10.90
C ILE A 267 9.94 4.91 -9.91
N SER A 268 8.92 4.20 -10.38
CA SER A 268 7.75 3.88 -9.58
C SER A 268 8.08 2.98 -8.38
N HIS A 269 7.24 3.02 -7.34
CA HIS A 269 7.44 2.29 -6.09
C HIS A 269 7.58 0.77 -6.33
N GLY A 270 6.63 0.16 -7.05
CA GLY A 270 6.67 -1.28 -7.29
C GLY A 270 7.86 -1.70 -8.14
N SER A 271 8.25 -0.89 -9.13
CA SER A 271 9.46 -1.13 -9.92
C SER A 271 10.72 -1.07 -9.05
N ALA A 272 10.81 -0.10 -8.16
CA ALA A 272 11.93 0.03 -7.22
C ALA A 272 12.00 -1.14 -6.24
N VAL A 273 10.85 -1.56 -5.69
CA VAL A 273 10.73 -2.72 -4.79
C VAL A 273 11.08 -4.02 -5.53
N ALA A 274 10.64 -4.19 -6.78
CA ALA A 274 10.98 -5.36 -7.60
C ALA A 274 12.50 -5.51 -7.79
N MET A 275 13.18 -4.43 -8.19
CA MET A 275 14.64 -4.40 -8.29
C MET A 275 15.31 -4.70 -6.94
N GLY A 276 14.79 -4.14 -5.85
CA GLY A 276 15.27 -4.40 -4.50
C GLY A 276 15.10 -5.86 -4.09
N MET A 277 13.95 -6.47 -4.35
CA MET A 277 13.70 -7.90 -4.10
C MET A 277 14.68 -8.79 -4.88
N ALA A 278 14.87 -8.51 -6.18
CA ALA A 278 15.79 -9.27 -7.03
C ALA A 278 17.23 -9.20 -6.48
N MET A 279 17.70 -8.01 -6.13
CA MET A 279 19.05 -7.79 -5.61
C MET A 279 19.27 -8.48 -4.27
N VAL A 280 18.34 -8.33 -3.31
CA VAL A 280 18.43 -8.96 -1.99
C VAL A 280 18.40 -10.47 -2.08
N THR A 281 17.52 -11.05 -2.94
CA THR A 281 17.43 -12.49 -3.11
C THR A 281 18.70 -13.08 -3.71
N LYS A 282 19.27 -12.42 -4.73
CA LYS A 282 20.53 -12.83 -5.34
C LYS A 282 21.69 -12.77 -4.32
N ALA A 283 21.73 -11.73 -3.49
CA ALA A 283 22.72 -11.60 -2.43
C ALA A 283 22.59 -12.72 -1.39
N ALA A 284 21.38 -13.03 -0.93
CA ALA A 284 21.10 -14.08 0.04
C ALA A 284 21.43 -15.49 -0.52
N GLU A 285 21.19 -15.74 -1.80
CA GLU A 285 21.53 -17.00 -2.45
C GLU A 285 23.06 -17.18 -2.54
N LYS A 286 23.79 -16.15 -2.93
CA LYS A 286 25.28 -16.16 -2.95
C LYS A 286 25.89 -16.32 -1.57
N ASP A 287 25.31 -15.71 -0.54
CA ASP A 287 25.74 -15.86 0.86
C ASP A 287 25.41 -17.25 1.43
N GLY A 288 24.67 -18.10 0.70
CA GLY A 288 24.20 -19.40 1.15
C GLY A 288 23.04 -19.36 2.16
N THR A 289 22.45 -18.19 2.38
CA THR A 289 21.29 -17.98 3.27
C THR A 289 19.99 -18.44 2.61
N CYS A 290 19.90 -18.32 1.30
CA CYS A 290 18.72 -18.66 0.50
C CYS A 290 18.95 -19.93 -0.32
N GLU A 291 17.90 -20.73 -0.52
CA GLU A 291 17.94 -21.92 -1.39
C GLU A 291 18.33 -21.55 -2.82
N ALA A 292 19.21 -22.37 -3.42
CA ALA A 292 19.69 -22.16 -4.79
C ALA A 292 18.53 -22.18 -5.81
N GLY A 293 18.60 -21.26 -6.79
CA GLY A 293 17.59 -21.11 -7.85
C GLY A 293 16.43 -20.19 -7.49
N THR A 294 16.33 -19.73 -6.24
CA THR A 294 15.29 -18.80 -5.81
C THR A 294 15.43 -17.44 -6.51
N ALA A 295 16.66 -16.94 -6.67
CA ALA A 295 16.92 -15.68 -7.34
C ALA A 295 16.50 -15.69 -8.82
N ASP A 296 16.86 -16.76 -9.53
CA ASP A 296 16.46 -16.93 -10.94
C ASP A 296 14.93 -17.14 -11.07
N GLY A 297 14.31 -17.85 -10.13
CA GLY A 297 12.86 -18.01 -10.06
C GLY A 297 12.13 -16.68 -9.92
N LEU A 298 12.57 -15.87 -8.95
CA LEU A 298 12.02 -14.54 -8.70
C LEU A 298 12.24 -13.60 -9.88
N LYS A 299 13.45 -13.59 -10.47
CA LYS A 299 13.76 -12.77 -11.65
C LYS A 299 12.80 -13.07 -12.79
N ARG A 300 12.64 -14.35 -13.17
CA ARG A 300 11.69 -14.75 -14.21
C ARG A 300 10.25 -14.35 -13.92
N LEU A 301 9.83 -14.44 -12.66
CA LEU A 301 8.47 -14.03 -12.27
C LEU A 301 8.29 -12.51 -12.43
N LEU A 302 9.21 -11.70 -11.92
CA LEU A 302 9.15 -10.25 -12.03
C LEU A 302 9.13 -9.80 -13.50
N GLU A 303 10.00 -10.37 -14.35
CA GLU A 303 10.05 -10.09 -15.78
C GLU A 303 8.75 -10.47 -16.51
N ALA A 304 8.11 -11.60 -16.14
CA ALA A 304 6.81 -12.00 -16.69
C ALA A 304 5.69 -11.00 -16.35
N TYR A 305 5.85 -10.24 -15.27
CA TYR A 305 4.93 -9.18 -14.86
C TYR A 305 5.29 -7.79 -15.43
N GLY A 306 6.35 -7.71 -16.26
CA GLY A 306 6.83 -6.46 -16.82
C GLY A 306 7.57 -5.58 -15.81
N LEU A 307 8.04 -6.16 -14.72
CA LEU A 307 8.77 -5.45 -13.66
C LEU A 307 10.28 -5.54 -13.89
N PRO A 308 11.03 -4.43 -13.69
CA PRO A 308 12.48 -4.43 -13.81
C PRO A 308 13.15 -5.21 -12.67
N THR A 309 14.30 -5.83 -12.98
CA THR A 309 15.06 -6.63 -12.01
C THR A 309 16.46 -6.10 -11.76
N GLU A 310 16.87 -5.05 -12.48
CA GLU A 310 18.19 -4.44 -12.40
C GLU A 310 18.09 -2.94 -12.17
N ALA A 311 18.76 -2.43 -11.11
CA ALA A 311 18.75 -1.01 -10.81
C ALA A 311 19.77 -0.24 -11.69
N PRO A 312 19.41 0.95 -12.22
CA PRO A 312 20.31 1.75 -13.08
C PRO A 312 21.36 2.56 -12.28
N PHE A 313 21.58 2.23 -11.00
CA PHE A 313 22.50 2.93 -10.10
C PHE A 313 23.66 2.04 -9.68
N THR A 314 24.82 2.62 -9.33
CA THR A 314 25.94 1.85 -8.79
C THR A 314 25.64 1.33 -7.38
N THR A 315 26.40 0.33 -6.92
CA THR A 315 26.24 -0.20 -5.55
C THR A 315 26.47 0.92 -4.52
N GLU A 316 27.48 1.76 -4.75
CA GLU A 316 27.82 2.88 -3.86
C GLU A 316 26.67 3.90 -3.76
N GLN A 317 26.00 4.22 -4.87
CA GLN A 317 24.85 5.11 -4.88
C GLN A 317 23.68 4.53 -4.07
N LEU A 318 23.36 3.24 -4.28
CA LEU A 318 22.31 2.56 -3.54
C LEU A 318 22.61 2.49 -2.05
N LEU A 319 23.85 2.18 -1.68
CA LEU A 319 24.26 2.10 -0.29
C LEU A 319 24.25 3.47 0.39
N ALA A 320 24.68 4.54 -0.29
CA ALA A 320 24.57 5.90 0.22
C ALA A 320 23.13 6.32 0.47
N GLY A 321 22.20 5.93 -0.44
CA GLY A 321 20.77 6.16 -0.28
C GLY A 321 20.18 5.42 0.93
N MET A 322 20.62 4.18 1.18
CA MET A 322 20.21 3.40 2.36
C MET A 322 20.57 4.08 3.67
N LEU A 323 21.79 4.66 3.79
CA LEU A 323 22.26 5.33 5.00
C LEU A 323 21.42 6.55 5.39
N SER A 324 20.68 7.11 4.47
CA SER A 324 19.76 8.23 4.71
C SER A 324 18.35 7.79 5.09
N ASP A 325 18.07 6.49 5.15
CA ASP A 325 16.78 5.96 5.59
C ASP A 325 16.70 5.94 7.12
N LYS A 326 15.53 6.29 7.67
CA LYS A 326 15.23 6.36 9.10
C LYS A 326 15.36 5.05 9.88
N LYS A 327 15.44 3.93 9.17
CA LYS A 327 15.52 2.59 9.77
C LYS A 327 16.90 2.27 10.35
N ILE A 328 17.84 3.20 10.25
CA ILE A 328 19.18 3.07 10.81
C ILE A 328 19.19 3.75 12.18
N GLU A 329 18.99 2.96 13.23
CA GLU A 329 19.29 3.36 14.60
C GLU A 329 20.79 3.14 14.86
N GLY A 330 21.59 4.20 14.76
CA GLY A 330 23.03 4.11 14.95
C GLY A 330 23.78 3.56 13.74
N ARG A 331 24.41 2.38 13.87
CA ARG A 331 25.13 1.67 12.80
C ARG A 331 24.45 0.35 12.39
N GLU A 332 23.25 0.09 12.87
CA GLU A 332 22.55 -1.18 12.65
C GLU A 332 21.35 -1.01 11.69
N ILE A 333 21.09 -2.04 10.91
CA ILE A 333 20.00 -2.11 9.96
C ILE A 333 19.29 -3.46 10.02
N ASN A 334 17.97 -3.45 9.85
CA ASN A 334 17.16 -4.64 9.66
C ASN A 334 17.03 -4.93 8.17
N LEU A 335 17.70 -5.98 7.69
CA LEU A 335 17.56 -6.44 6.31
C LEU A 335 16.66 -7.67 6.29
N ILE A 336 15.69 -7.67 5.38
CA ILE A 336 14.80 -8.82 5.19
C ILE A 336 15.42 -9.73 4.15
N LEU A 337 15.72 -10.98 4.54
CA LEU A 337 16.36 -11.97 3.67
C LEU A 337 15.44 -13.18 3.48
N PRO A 338 15.33 -13.73 2.26
CA PRO A 338 14.64 -14.99 2.04
C PRO A 338 15.52 -16.18 2.45
N ARG A 339 14.91 -17.21 3.06
CA ARG A 339 15.49 -18.57 3.14
C ARG A 339 15.11 -19.37 1.91
N LYS A 340 13.87 -19.19 1.47
CA LYS A 340 13.27 -19.80 0.27
C LYS A 340 12.01 -19.03 -0.10
N ILE A 341 11.36 -19.40 -1.17
CA ILE A 341 10.03 -18.87 -1.53
C ILE A 341 9.04 -19.17 -0.39
N GLY A 342 8.33 -18.14 0.06
CA GLY A 342 7.34 -18.21 1.14
C GLY A 342 7.93 -18.17 2.56
N ASP A 343 9.24 -17.98 2.70
CA ASP A 343 9.90 -17.91 4.01
C ASP A 343 11.02 -16.88 4.01
N CYS A 344 10.76 -15.72 4.62
CA CYS A 344 11.72 -14.65 4.86
C CYS A 344 11.90 -14.41 6.37
N PHE A 345 13.02 -13.81 6.73
CA PHE A 345 13.32 -13.44 8.11
C PHE A 345 14.02 -12.09 8.20
N ILE A 346 13.99 -11.50 9.38
CA ILE A 346 14.66 -10.25 9.68
C ILE A 346 16.08 -10.58 10.17
N ARG A 347 17.11 -10.06 9.51
CA ARG A 347 18.49 -10.17 9.92
C ARG A 347 18.99 -8.81 10.41
N HIS A 348 19.27 -8.73 11.70
CA HIS A 348 19.94 -7.57 12.29
C HIS A 348 21.44 -7.62 11.94
N MET A 349 21.98 -6.57 11.38
CA MET A 349 23.40 -6.49 11.05
C MET A 349 23.87 -5.04 11.06
N ASP A 350 25.18 -4.84 11.16
CA ASP A 350 25.71 -3.51 10.95
C ASP A 350 25.66 -3.11 9.46
N VAL A 351 25.75 -1.82 9.21
CA VAL A 351 25.66 -1.25 7.86
C VAL A 351 26.74 -1.79 6.93
N GLU A 352 27.97 -2.00 7.43
CA GLU A 352 29.08 -2.52 6.62
C GLU A 352 28.84 -3.98 6.20
N GLN A 353 28.29 -4.82 7.09
CA GLN A 353 27.89 -6.18 6.77
C GLN A 353 26.77 -6.19 5.71
N ALA A 354 25.76 -5.32 5.85
CA ALA A 354 24.70 -5.19 4.85
C ALA A 354 25.24 -4.75 3.47
N GLN A 355 26.17 -3.81 3.48
CA GLN A 355 26.83 -3.35 2.26
C GLN A 355 27.61 -4.48 1.56
N ASN A 356 28.41 -5.25 2.33
CA ASN A 356 29.19 -6.37 1.80
C ASN A 356 28.28 -7.47 1.21
N LEU A 357 27.18 -7.81 1.93
CA LEU A 357 26.20 -8.76 1.45
C LEU A 357 25.57 -8.31 0.12
N LEU A 358 25.09 -7.07 0.05
CA LEU A 358 24.40 -6.54 -1.12
C LEU A 358 25.32 -6.30 -2.31
N ALA A 359 26.59 -5.98 -2.09
CA ALA A 359 27.60 -5.92 -3.15
C ALA A 359 27.75 -7.29 -3.86
N GLY A 360 27.67 -8.40 -3.11
CA GLY A 360 27.63 -9.75 -3.65
C GLY A 360 26.44 -10.01 -4.57
N GLY A 361 25.31 -9.40 -4.35
CA GLY A 361 24.09 -9.59 -5.14
C GLY A 361 24.13 -9.01 -6.57
N ARG A 362 25.09 -8.13 -6.87
CA ARG A 362 25.25 -7.49 -8.18
C ARG A 362 26.25 -8.18 -9.13
N ALA A 363 27.22 -8.88 -8.59
CA ALA A 363 28.28 -9.51 -9.35
C ALA A 363 27.83 -10.74 -10.16
#